data_b60ea5083bfd32ee8b9e90198a83d001
#
_entry.id   b60ea5083bfd32ee8b9e90198a83d001
#
_cell.length_a   1.000
_cell.length_b   1.000
_cell.length_c   1.000
_cell.angle_alpha   90.00
_cell.angle_beta   90.00
_cell.angle_gamma   90.00
#
_symmetry.space_group_name_H-M   'P 1'
#
loop_
_entity.id
_entity.type
_entity.pdbx_description
1 polymer ?
#
loop_
_entity_poly.entity_id
_entity_poly.type
_entity_poly.pdbx_seq_one_letter_code
_entity_poly.pdbx_strand_id
1 'polypeptide(L)'
;MNIKESNVSFGSLSKREITNKIILHHPECNGWTIERVHDLHKRQFKWSGIGYHFYVRKDGSIYRGRPEWSIGAHCPGQNAVSISVCLEGNYMVDNMPEEQFNATMELVSYLKNKYGIIEIGGHRDYYSTDCPGANFPLERFKDNLTNNNVVFNNREWIKKVQRELNIQFGSGLNEDGYYGPNTQKANVLVKKGARGNLTKLIQEKLISIGYNIGQWGADGIFGQGTYDSIIRMQSDKHIGADGIVGPNTWRILFTS
;
A
#
# COMPACT_ATOMS: atom_id res chain seq x y z
N MET A 1 8.01 0.16 -2.25
CA MET A 1 7.94 -1.04 -1.36
C MET A 1 9.29 -1.73 -1.32
N ASN A 2 9.80 -2.05 -0.13
CA ASN A 2 11.03 -2.82 0.07
C ASN A 2 10.68 -4.12 0.82
N ILE A 3 10.83 -5.28 0.17
CA ILE A 3 10.61 -6.59 0.77
C ILE A 3 11.97 -7.14 1.20
N LYS A 4 12.12 -7.37 2.50
CA LYS A 4 13.33 -7.94 3.10
C LYS A 4 13.30 -9.45 2.95
N GLU A 5 14.43 -10.05 2.58
CA GLU A 5 14.58 -11.49 2.61
C GLU A 5 14.76 -11.96 4.05
N SER A 6 14.18 -13.11 4.40
CA SER A 6 14.30 -13.71 5.71
C SER A 6 15.31 -14.87 5.71
N ASN A 7 15.96 -15.10 6.85
CA ASN A 7 16.88 -16.23 7.03
C ASN A 7 16.12 -17.52 7.44
N VAL A 8 15.15 -17.94 6.63
CA VAL A 8 14.37 -19.14 6.90
C VAL A 8 14.59 -20.22 5.83
N SER A 9 14.67 -21.47 6.26
CA SER A 9 14.92 -22.61 5.37
C SER A 9 13.75 -23.57 5.35
N PHE A 10 13.39 -24.03 4.17
CA PHE A 10 12.25 -24.91 3.96
C PHE A 10 12.68 -26.35 3.64
N GLY A 11 11.84 -27.31 3.99
CA GLY A 11 11.86 -28.66 3.42
C GLY A 11 11.26 -28.63 2.01
N SER A 12 10.76 -29.77 1.55
CA SER A 12 10.11 -29.86 0.24
C SER A 12 8.88 -28.98 0.16
N LEU A 13 8.75 -28.25 -0.95
CA LEU A 13 7.62 -27.38 -1.26
C LEU A 13 7.05 -27.77 -2.62
N SER A 14 5.73 -27.71 -2.76
CA SER A 14 5.02 -27.90 -4.02
C SER A 14 4.74 -26.57 -4.71
N LYS A 15 4.76 -26.54 -6.02
CA LYS A 15 4.46 -25.37 -6.83
C LYS A 15 2.96 -25.06 -6.80
N ARG A 16 2.63 -23.78 -6.67
CA ARG A 16 1.27 -23.26 -6.83
C ARG A 16 1.06 -22.85 -8.28
N GLU A 17 0.04 -23.42 -8.91
CA GLU A 17 -0.25 -23.15 -10.32
C GLU A 17 -1.18 -21.95 -10.51
N ILE A 18 -2.06 -21.68 -9.55
CA ILE A 18 -3.06 -20.63 -9.62
C ILE A 18 -2.94 -19.72 -8.38
N THR A 19 -3.04 -18.41 -8.59
CA THR A 19 -3.12 -17.44 -7.50
C THR A 19 -4.25 -16.47 -7.81
N ASN A 20 -5.41 -16.69 -7.22
CA ASN A 20 -6.62 -15.91 -7.49
C ASN A 20 -7.14 -15.13 -6.28
N LYS A 21 -6.52 -15.31 -5.11
CA LYS A 21 -6.91 -14.58 -3.90
C LYS A 21 -5.73 -14.29 -2.97
N ILE A 22 -5.90 -13.26 -2.15
CA ILE A 22 -5.02 -12.92 -1.02
C ILE A 22 -5.77 -13.23 0.27
N ILE A 23 -5.12 -13.94 1.19
CA ILE A 23 -5.71 -14.22 2.52
C ILE A 23 -4.85 -13.55 3.58
N LEU A 24 -5.50 -12.70 4.39
CA LEU A 24 -4.89 -11.96 5.48
C LEU A 24 -5.02 -12.75 6.79
N HIS A 25 -3.93 -12.70 7.57
CA HIS A 25 -3.80 -13.41 8.83
C HIS A 25 -3.18 -12.54 9.92
N HIS A 26 -3.32 -12.96 11.17
CA HIS A 26 -2.47 -12.54 12.27
C HIS A 26 -1.87 -13.78 12.97
N PRO A 27 -0.71 -13.64 13.62
CA PRO A 27 -0.11 -14.75 14.38
C PRO A 27 -0.60 -14.80 15.82
N GLU A 28 -1.56 -13.95 16.19
CA GLU A 28 -2.12 -13.78 17.55
C GLU A 28 -1.06 -13.46 18.63
N CYS A 29 0.02 -12.81 18.22
CA CYS A 29 1.12 -12.46 19.13
C CYS A 29 1.84 -11.17 18.69
N ASN A 30 2.45 -10.49 19.67
CA ASN A 30 3.23 -9.28 19.50
C ASN A 30 4.74 -9.55 19.63
N GLY A 31 5.56 -8.75 18.93
CA GLY A 31 7.03 -8.80 19.04
C GLY A 31 7.67 -10.06 18.40
N TRP A 32 6.90 -10.88 17.69
CA TRP A 32 7.46 -12.06 17.04
C TRP A 32 8.09 -11.70 15.69
N THR A 33 9.30 -12.20 15.50
CA THR A 33 9.95 -12.12 14.19
C THR A 33 9.46 -13.23 13.28
N ILE A 34 9.71 -13.09 11.99
CA ILE A 34 9.36 -14.11 11.01
C ILE A 34 10.07 -15.45 11.29
N GLU A 35 11.30 -15.40 11.80
CA GLU A 35 12.06 -16.59 12.18
C GLU A 35 11.39 -17.33 13.33
N ARG A 36 10.88 -16.59 14.32
CA ARG A 36 10.16 -17.20 15.46
C ARG A 36 8.86 -17.87 15.02
N VAL A 37 8.10 -17.24 14.11
CA VAL A 37 6.90 -17.85 13.53
C VAL A 37 7.28 -19.08 12.69
N HIS A 38 8.37 -19.01 11.93
CA HIS A 38 8.90 -20.14 11.17
C HIS A 38 9.24 -21.33 12.06
N ASP A 39 9.96 -21.08 13.16
CA ASP A 39 10.36 -22.12 14.13
C ASP A 39 9.15 -22.78 14.79
N LEU A 40 8.12 -21.98 15.15
CA LEU A 40 6.87 -22.52 15.68
C LEU A 40 6.24 -23.49 14.68
N HIS A 41 6.04 -23.05 13.44
CA HIS A 41 5.41 -23.88 12.40
C HIS A 41 6.22 -25.15 12.11
N LYS A 42 7.54 -25.05 12.09
CA LYS A 42 8.42 -26.19 11.82
C LYS A 42 8.50 -27.15 12.99
N ARG A 43 8.64 -26.66 14.23
CA ARG A 43 8.89 -27.50 15.41
C ARG A 43 7.60 -28.06 16.00
N GLN A 44 6.53 -27.25 16.11
CA GLN A 44 5.27 -27.69 16.72
C GLN A 44 4.33 -28.33 15.69
N PHE A 45 4.13 -27.69 14.54
CA PHE A 45 3.18 -28.18 13.54
C PHE A 45 3.79 -29.17 12.55
N LYS A 46 5.14 -29.34 12.59
CA LYS A 46 5.87 -30.25 11.69
C LYS A 46 5.73 -29.88 10.20
N TRP A 47 5.46 -28.61 9.92
CA TRP A 47 5.39 -28.11 8.55
C TRP A 47 6.79 -27.92 7.96
N SER A 48 6.86 -27.76 6.64
CA SER A 48 8.14 -27.50 5.92
C SER A 48 8.79 -26.16 6.27
N GLY A 49 8.15 -25.33 7.09
CA GLY A 49 8.54 -23.99 7.51
C GLY A 49 7.33 -23.09 7.69
N ILE A 50 7.54 -21.77 7.76
CA ILE A 50 6.45 -20.80 7.88
C ILE A 50 5.40 -21.00 6.77
N GLY A 51 4.12 -20.97 7.15
CA GLY A 51 3.01 -21.17 6.23
C GLY A 51 2.69 -19.95 5.35
N TYR A 52 3.06 -18.77 5.82
CA TYR A 52 2.74 -17.50 5.19
C TYR A 52 3.79 -17.09 4.15
N HIS A 53 3.35 -16.49 3.04
CA HIS A 53 4.24 -16.01 1.97
C HIS A 53 4.90 -14.68 2.33
N PHE A 54 4.18 -13.83 3.05
CA PHE A 54 4.68 -12.56 3.55
C PHE A 54 4.36 -12.36 5.02
N TYR A 55 5.23 -11.63 5.70
CA TYR A 55 5.06 -11.23 7.08
C TYR A 55 5.28 -9.72 7.20
N VAL A 56 4.30 -9.00 7.72
CA VAL A 56 4.37 -7.54 7.87
C VAL A 56 4.42 -7.20 9.34
N ARG A 57 5.47 -6.48 9.76
CA ARG A 57 5.64 -6.06 11.14
C ARG A 57 4.87 -4.78 11.46
N LYS A 58 4.67 -4.50 12.75
CA LYS A 58 3.98 -3.29 13.22
C LYS A 58 4.63 -1.98 12.75
N ASP A 59 5.96 -1.99 12.52
CA ASP A 59 6.73 -0.87 11.97
C ASP A 59 6.62 -0.71 10.44
N GLY A 60 5.77 -1.51 9.79
CA GLY A 60 5.61 -1.52 8.33
C GLY A 60 6.69 -2.30 7.58
N SER A 61 7.66 -2.90 8.24
CA SER A 61 8.66 -3.76 7.58
C SER A 61 8.01 -5.01 7.00
N ILE A 62 8.27 -5.29 5.71
CA ILE A 62 7.74 -6.46 5.00
C ILE A 62 8.87 -7.48 4.82
N TYR A 63 8.59 -8.71 5.16
CA TYR A 63 9.50 -9.83 5.02
C TYR A 63 8.93 -10.91 4.12
N ARG A 64 9.78 -11.51 3.29
CA ARG A 64 9.45 -12.70 2.52
C ARG A 64 9.55 -13.93 3.42
N GLY A 65 8.47 -14.67 3.50
CA GLY A 65 8.39 -15.95 4.21
C GLY A 65 8.52 -17.12 3.24
N ARG A 66 7.43 -17.87 3.07
CA ARG A 66 7.35 -18.98 2.11
C ARG A 66 7.51 -18.44 0.69
N PRO A 67 8.28 -19.09 -0.19
CA PRO A 67 8.44 -18.62 -1.58
C PRO A 67 7.10 -18.40 -2.27
N GLU A 68 6.97 -17.28 -2.99
CA GLU A 68 5.72 -16.90 -3.65
C GLU A 68 5.18 -17.96 -4.62
N TRP A 69 6.06 -18.70 -5.26
CA TRP A 69 5.69 -19.77 -6.22
C TRP A 69 5.11 -21.01 -5.55
N SER A 70 5.26 -21.18 -4.25
CA SER A 70 4.89 -22.42 -3.56
C SER A 70 3.46 -22.39 -3.03
N ILE A 71 2.90 -23.58 -2.83
CA ILE A 71 1.66 -23.78 -2.08
C ILE A 71 1.88 -23.37 -0.63
N GLY A 72 0.97 -22.56 -0.07
CA GLY A 72 0.98 -22.13 1.32
C GLY A 72 0.69 -23.25 2.33
N ALA A 73 0.80 -22.92 3.62
CA ALA A 73 0.30 -23.74 4.71
C ALA A 73 -0.35 -22.80 5.75
N HIS A 74 -1.48 -22.17 5.37
CA HIS A 74 -2.07 -21.10 6.15
C HIS A 74 -3.61 -21.13 6.21
N CYS A 75 -4.27 -21.76 5.23
CA CYS A 75 -5.71 -21.86 5.18
C CYS A 75 -6.11 -23.19 4.50
N PRO A 76 -6.61 -24.18 5.25
CA PRO A 76 -7.06 -25.45 4.67
C PRO A 76 -8.07 -25.23 3.54
N GLY A 77 -7.89 -25.96 2.44
CA GLY A 77 -8.73 -25.82 1.24
C GLY A 77 -8.41 -24.64 0.33
N GLN A 78 -7.62 -23.67 0.78
CA GLN A 78 -7.26 -22.48 -0.01
C GLN A 78 -5.76 -22.37 -0.34
N ASN A 79 -4.91 -23.18 0.27
CA ASN A 79 -3.45 -23.09 0.15
C ASN A 79 -2.93 -23.16 -1.29
N ALA A 80 -3.59 -23.94 -2.16
CA ALA A 80 -3.18 -24.18 -3.54
C ALA A 80 -3.57 -23.04 -4.51
N VAL A 81 -4.47 -22.14 -4.09
CA VAL A 81 -5.03 -21.08 -4.97
C VAL A 81 -4.85 -19.68 -4.41
N SER A 82 -4.21 -19.54 -3.24
CA SER A 82 -4.07 -18.25 -2.57
C SER A 82 -2.62 -17.92 -2.19
N ILE A 83 -2.37 -16.62 -2.06
CA ILE A 83 -1.17 -16.09 -1.44
C ILE A 83 -1.53 -15.44 -0.10
N SER A 84 -0.71 -15.61 0.91
CA SER A 84 -1.02 -15.17 2.27
C SER A 84 -0.10 -14.08 2.77
N VAL A 85 -0.68 -13.14 3.49
CA VAL A 85 0.02 -12.09 4.22
C VAL A 85 -0.36 -12.19 5.68
N CYS A 86 0.62 -12.38 6.55
CA CYS A 86 0.43 -12.42 8.00
C CYS A 86 0.95 -11.12 8.61
N LEU A 87 0.13 -10.49 9.44
CA LEU A 87 0.42 -9.20 10.06
C LEU A 87 0.72 -9.40 11.55
N GLU A 88 1.93 -9.05 11.98
CA GLU A 88 2.32 -9.10 13.41
C GLU A 88 1.29 -8.38 14.27
N GLY A 89 0.81 -9.04 15.30
CA GLY A 89 -0.13 -8.48 16.25
C GLY A 89 -1.12 -9.50 16.77
N ASN A 90 -1.78 -9.18 17.87
CA ASN A 90 -2.97 -9.88 18.35
C ASN A 90 -4.20 -9.00 18.13
N TYR A 91 -4.80 -9.08 16.95
CA TYR A 91 -5.96 -8.27 16.58
C TYR A 91 -7.30 -8.80 17.14
N MET A 92 -7.25 -9.73 18.10
CA MET A 92 -8.39 -9.94 19.01
C MET A 92 -8.53 -8.78 19.98
N VAL A 93 -7.41 -8.11 20.34
CA VAL A 93 -7.36 -7.06 21.37
C VAL A 93 -6.65 -5.78 20.91
N ASP A 94 -5.67 -5.88 20.01
CA ASP A 94 -4.88 -4.74 19.52
C ASP A 94 -5.60 -3.97 18.40
N ASN A 95 -5.20 -2.70 18.21
CA ASN A 95 -5.47 -1.94 17.01
C ASN A 95 -4.24 -1.96 16.09
N MET A 96 -4.47 -1.95 14.78
CA MET A 96 -3.41 -1.97 13.79
C MET A 96 -2.77 -0.56 13.65
N PRO A 97 -1.43 -0.44 13.73
CA PRO A 97 -0.74 0.80 13.41
C PRO A 97 -0.92 1.18 11.93
N GLU A 98 -1.00 2.47 11.64
CA GLU A 98 -1.15 2.97 10.26
C GLU A 98 0.05 2.61 9.38
N GLU A 99 1.25 2.55 9.92
CA GLU A 99 2.46 2.14 9.20
C GLU A 99 2.32 0.70 8.68
N GLN A 100 1.81 -0.21 9.51
CA GLN A 100 1.56 -1.59 9.12
C GLN A 100 0.42 -1.71 8.13
N PHE A 101 -0.67 -0.96 8.34
CA PHE A 101 -1.79 -0.92 7.41
C PHE A 101 -1.33 -0.47 6.02
N ASN A 102 -0.63 0.65 5.93
CA ASN A 102 -0.15 1.23 4.68
C ASN A 102 0.84 0.31 3.96
N ALA A 103 1.81 -0.27 4.68
CA ALA A 103 2.75 -1.23 4.12
C ALA A 103 2.04 -2.49 3.57
N THR A 104 1.03 -2.98 4.31
CA THR A 104 0.22 -4.12 3.86
C THR A 104 -0.58 -3.78 2.61
N MET A 105 -1.17 -2.60 2.53
CA MET A 105 -1.90 -2.15 1.34
C MET A 105 -1.00 -2.04 0.11
N GLU A 106 0.23 -1.53 0.28
CA GLU A 106 1.21 -1.49 -0.80
C GLU A 106 1.56 -2.90 -1.31
N LEU A 107 1.80 -3.84 -0.38
CA LEU A 107 2.06 -5.25 -0.70
C LEU A 107 0.86 -5.91 -1.41
N VAL A 108 -0.35 -5.72 -0.88
CA VAL A 108 -1.58 -6.28 -1.46
C VAL A 108 -1.82 -5.74 -2.87
N SER A 109 -1.63 -4.43 -3.08
CA SER A 109 -1.73 -3.81 -4.42
C SER A 109 -0.71 -4.39 -5.39
N TYR A 110 0.54 -4.58 -4.96
CA TYR A 110 1.57 -5.25 -5.74
C TYR A 110 1.16 -6.67 -6.13
N LEU A 111 0.69 -7.49 -5.18
CA LEU A 111 0.27 -8.87 -5.40
C LEU A 111 -0.97 -8.95 -6.31
N LYS A 112 -1.95 -8.06 -6.11
CA LYS A 112 -3.14 -7.94 -6.97
C LYS A 112 -2.74 -7.72 -8.43
N ASN A 113 -1.86 -6.75 -8.67
CA ASN A 113 -1.40 -6.44 -10.02
C ASN A 113 -0.55 -7.56 -10.63
N LYS A 114 0.34 -8.17 -9.84
CA LYS A 114 1.24 -9.24 -10.30
C LYS A 114 0.51 -10.50 -10.73
N TYR A 115 -0.54 -10.88 -10.01
CA TYR A 115 -1.27 -12.14 -10.21
C TYR A 115 -2.67 -11.97 -10.80
N GLY A 116 -3.13 -10.74 -11.06
CA GLY A 116 -4.49 -10.49 -11.52
C GLY A 116 -5.56 -10.84 -10.48
N ILE A 117 -5.24 -10.68 -9.20
CA ILE A 117 -6.12 -11.09 -8.09
C ILE A 117 -7.30 -10.12 -7.96
N ILE A 118 -8.50 -10.67 -7.87
CA ILE A 118 -9.75 -9.90 -7.69
C ILE A 118 -10.37 -10.11 -6.30
N GLU A 119 -9.88 -11.10 -5.52
CA GLU A 119 -10.46 -11.48 -4.23
C GLU A 119 -9.44 -11.32 -3.09
N ILE A 120 -9.87 -10.65 -2.03
CA ILE A 120 -9.14 -10.54 -0.78
C ILE A 120 -10.06 -10.86 0.38
N GLY A 121 -9.56 -11.61 1.36
CA GLY A 121 -10.32 -11.94 2.56
C GLY A 121 -9.43 -12.18 3.76
N GLY A 122 -10.03 -12.26 4.93
CA GLY A 122 -9.41 -12.76 6.14
C GLY A 122 -9.50 -14.29 6.20
N HIS A 123 -8.66 -14.90 7.04
CA HIS A 123 -8.71 -16.36 7.23
C HIS A 123 -10.12 -16.85 7.59
N ARG A 124 -10.86 -16.11 8.43
CA ARG A 124 -12.23 -16.42 8.84
C ARG A 124 -13.26 -16.45 7.71
N ASP A 125 -12.98 -15.81 6.58
CA ASP A 125 -13.89 -15.81 5.42
C ASP A 125 -13.87 -17.18 4.69
N TYR A 126 -12.86 -18.02 4.94
CA TYR A 126 -12.64 -19.32 4.26
C TYR A 126 -12.52 -20.51 5.19
N TYR A 127 -12.36 -20.29 6.49
CA TYR A 127 -12.20 -21.35 7.47
C TYR A 127 -12.78 -20.92 8.82
N SER A 128 -13.28 -21.87 9.60
CA SER A 128 -13.83 -21.60 10.94
C SER A 128 -12.72 -21.25 11.91
N THR A 129 -12.48 -19.95 12.14
CA THR A 129 -11.43 -19.39 12.99
C THR A 129 -11.71 -17.93 13.30
N ASP A 130 -11.17 -17.40 14.39
CA ASP A 130 -11.24 -15.98 14.73
C ASP A 130 -10.18 -15.13 13.99
N CYS A 131 -9.19 -15.77 13.34
CA CYS A 131 -8.15 -15.10 12.57
C CYS A 131 -8.77 -14.36 11.35
N PRO A 132 -8.39 -13.11 11.09
CA PRO A 132 -7.25 -12.35 11.63
C PRO A 132 -7.55 -11.52 12.89
N GLY A 133 -8.67 -11.74 13.58
CA GLY A 133 -9.03 -11.08 14.83
C GLY A 133 -10.18 -10.08 14.70
N ALA A 134 -10.91 -9.85 15.81
CA ALA A 134 -12.10 -9.00 15.84
C ALA A 134 -11.79 -7.53 15.48
N ASN A 135 -10.65 -7.01 15.92
CA ASN A 135 -10.20 -5.63 15.66
C ASN A 135 -9.39 -5.50 14.37
N PHE A 136 -9.24 -6.59 13.60
CA PHE A 136 -8.53 -6.51 12.32
C PHE A 136 -9.34 -5.69 11.31
N PRO A 137 -8.78 -4.64 10.68
CA PRO A 137 -9.53 -3.74 9.80
C PRO A 137 -9.78 -4.35 8.40
N LEU A 138 -10.39 -5.56 8.37
CA LEU A 138 -10.54 -6.35 7.14
C LEU A 138 -11.35 -5.62 6.08
N GLU A 139 -12.46 -5.00 6.46
CA GLU A 139 -13.31 -4.28 5.51
C GLU A 139 -12.56 -3.06 4.93
N ARG A 140 -11.75 -2.37 5.74
CA ARG A 140 -10.90 -1.28 5.24
C ARG A 140 -9.91 -1.76 4.17
N PHE A 141 -9.40 -2.99 4.26
CA PHE A 141 -8.59 -3.61 3.20
C PHE A 141 -9.43 -3.94 1.95
N LYS A 142 -10.62 -4.51 2.12
CA LYS A 142 -11.52 -4.86 1.01
C LYS A 142 -11.99 -3.62 0.25
N ASP A 143 -12.45 -2.59 0.94
CA ASP A 143 -12.97 -1.35 0.36
C ASP A 143 -11.92 -0.63 -0.48
N ASN A 144 -10.70 -0.53 0.01
CA ASN A 144 -9.61 0.10 -0.72
C ASN A 144 -9.23 -0.66 -2.00
N LEU A 145 -9.53 -1.96 -2.10
CA LEU A 145 -9.21 -2.78 -3.27
C LEU A 145 -10.35 -2.84 -4.30
N THR A 146 -11.61 -2.79 -3.85
CA THR A 146 -12.78 -2.81 -4.74
C THR A 146 -12.97 -1.47 -5.46
N ASN A 147 -12.59 -0.37 -4.83
CA ASN A 147 -12.77 0.97 -5.37
C ASN A 147 -11.68 1.41 -6.38
N ASN A 148 -10.85 0.50 -6.91
CA ASN A 148 -9.68 0.83 -7.74
C ASN A 148 -8.72 1.88 -7.11
N ASN A 149 -8.90 2.18 -5.84
CA ASN A 149 -7.97 3.00 -5.09
C ASN A 149 -6.73 2.15 -4.82
N VAL A 150 -5.74 2.22 -5.70
CA VAL A 150 -4.34 2.00 -5.32
C VAL A 150 -4.17 2.82 -4.04
N VAL A 151 -3.85 2.18 -2.90
CA VAL A 151 -3.53 2.95 -1.71
C VAL A 151 -2.42 3.89 -2.12
N PHE A 152 -2.80 5.12 -2.23
CA PHE A 152 -1.92 6.18 -2.65
C PHE A 152 -0.92 6.37 -1.52
N ASN A 153 0.27 5.76 -1.68
CA ASN A 153 1.34 5.91 -0.70
C ASN A 153 1.83 7.35 -0.73
N ASN A 154 1.25 8.17 0.13
CA ASN A 154 1.53 9.59 0.19
C ASN A 154 3.02 9.87 0.39
N ARG A 155 3.72 9.05 1.18
CA ARG A 155 5.16 9.21 1.40
C ARG A 155 5.98 8.95 0.13
N GLU A 156 5.67 7.88 -0.61
CA GLU A 156 6.33 7.60 -1.89
C GLU A 156 5.97 8.63 -2.97
N TRP A 157 4.74 9.11 -2.95
CA TRP A 157 4.34 10.21 -3.83
C TRP A 157 5.12 11.50 -3.51
N ILE A 158 5.26 11.85 -2.23
CA ILE A 158 6.06 13.02 -1.81
C ILE A 158 7.52 12.87 -2.29
N LYS A 159 8.14 11.69 -2.14
CA LYS A 159 9.49 11.43 -2.68
C LYS A 159 9.56 11.68 -4.19
N LYS A 160 8.57 11.20 -4.94
CA LYS A 160 8.51 11.45 -6.38
C LYS A 160 8.39 12.94 -6.70
N VAL A 161 7.56 13.68 -5.94
CA VAL A 161 7.45 15.13 -6.09
C VAL A 161 8.78 15.83 -5.76
N GLN A 162 9.44 15.47 -4.65
CA GLN A 162 10.75 16.01 -4.27
C GLN A 162 11.79 15.74 -5.36
N ARG A 163 11.81 14.53 -5.93
CA ARG A 163 12.68 14.16 -7.06
C ARG A 163 12.42 15.02 -8.30
N GLU A 164 11.15 15.20 -8.68
CA GLU A 164 10.81 16.04 -9.83
C GLU A 164 11.17 17.52 -9.60
N LEU A 165 11.00 18.03 -8.38
CA LEU A 165 11.45 19.37 -8.01
C LEU A 165 12.98 19.49 -8.11
N ASN A 166 13.73 18.47 -7.70
CA ASN A 166 15.18 18.44 -7.87
C ASN A 166 15.60 18.42 -9.35
N ILE A 167 14.97 17.53 -10.14
CA ILE A 167 15.32 17.35 -11.57
C ILE A 167 14.97 18.60 -12.38
N GLN A 168 13.77 19.16 -12.20
CA GLN A 168 13.26 20.23 -13.06
C GLN A 168 13.71 21.62 -12.60
N PHE A 169 13.96 21.82 -11.30
CA PHE A 169 14.19 23.15 -10.71
C PHE A 169 15.47 23.23 -9.88
N GLY A 170 16.25 22.14 -9.75
CA GLY A 170 17.49 22.14 -8.98
C GLY A 170 17.28 22.43 -7.48
N SER A 171 16.18 21.99 -6.91
CA SER A 171 15.73 22.39 -5.55
C SER A 171 16.59 21.85 -4.41
N GLY A 172 17.46 20.86 -4.64
CA GLY A 172 18.38 20.31 -3.64
C GLY A 172 17.70 19.66 -2.43
N LEU A 173 16.50 19.09 -2.62
CA LEU A 173 15.72 18.48 -1.56
C LEU A 173 16.23 17.07 -1.22
N ASN A 174 16.16 16.69 0.05
CA ASN A 174 16.20 15.29 0.43
C ASN A 174 14.92 14.61 -0.05
N GLU A 175 15.05 13.48 -0.75
CA GLU A 175 13.91 12.67 -1.23
C GLU A 175 13.45 11.73 -0.11
N ASP A 176 13.03 12.31 1.03
CA ASP A 176 12.70 11.60 2.27
C ASP A 176 11.20 11.27 2.42
N GLY A 177 10.37 11.85 1.53
CA GLY A 177 8.92 11.67 1.58
C GLY A 177 8.26 12.47 2.71
N TYR A 178 8.92 13.53 3.20
CA TYR A 178 8.38 14.41 4.23
C TYR A 178 8.14 15.83 3.70
N TYR A 179 6.93 16.35 3.90
CA TYR A 179 6.56 17.72 3.52
C TYR A 179 7.02 18.72 4.57
N GLY A 180 8.34 18.89 4.69
CA GLY A 180 8.97 19.81 5.61
C GLY A 180 9.16 21.22 5.03
N PRO A 181 9.75 22.16 5.82
CA PRO A 181 9.96 23.55 5.41
C PRO A 181 10.73 23.72 4.09
N ASN A 182 11.70 22.85 3.82
CA ASN A 182 12.47 22.90 2.57
C ASN A 182 11.61 22.54 1.35
N THR A 183 10.79 21.46 1.46
CA THR A 183 9.86 21.08 0.41
C THR A 183 8.80 22.15 0.18
N GLN A 184 8.31 22.80 1.26
CA GLN A 184 7.35 23.92 1.15
C GLN A 184 7.94 25.11 0.39
N LYS A 185 9.21 25.47 0.64
CA LYS A 185 9.91 26.55 -0.06
C LYS A 185 10.18 26.24 -1.53
N ALA A 186 10.35 24.98 -1.87
CA ALA A 186 10.62 24.51 -3.23
C ALA A 186 9.38 24.38 -4.11
N ASN A 187 8.17 24.58 -3.54
CA ASN A 187 6.92 24.48 -4.30
C ASN A 187 6.90 25.51 -5.45
N VAL A 188 6.56 25.01 -6.62
CA VAL A 188 6.41 25.80 -7.85
C VAL A 188 4.92 25.99 -8.19
N LEU A 189 4.62 27.02 -8.97
CA LEU A 189 3.29 27.23 -9.50
C LEU A 189 3.05 26.29 -10.69
N VAL A 190 2.00 25.47 -10.61
CA VAL A 190 1.58 24.61 -11.72
C VAL A 190 0.14 24.99 -12.11
N LYS A 191 -0.07 25.27 -13.40
CA LYS A 191 -1.34 25.78 -13.91
C LYS A 191 -1.68 25.17 -15.27
N LYS A 192 -2.90 25.41 -15.72
CA LYS A 192 -3.39 24.94 -17.03
C LYS A 192 -2.38 25.24 -18.14
N GLY A 193 -2.09 24.21 -18.95
CA GLY A 193 -1.07 24.22 -19.97
C GLY A 193 0.27 23.61 -19.54
N ALA A 194 0.52 23.39 -18.24
CA ALA A 194 1.71 22.68 -17.77
C ALA A 194 1.71 21.23 -18.25
N ARG A 195 2.92 20.65 -18.45
CA ARG A 195 3.13 19.29 -18.92
C ARG A 195 4.30 18.65 -18.21
N GLY A 196 4.27 17.31 -18.12
CA GLY A 196 5.37 16.50 -17.59
C GLY A 196 5.04 15.78 -16.30
N ASN A 197 6.05 15.18 -15.69
CA ASN A 197 5.89 14.27 -14.54
C ASN A 197 5.31 14.98 -13.30
N LEU A 198 5.68 16.23 -13.04
CA LEU A 198 5.11 16.96 -11.90
C LEU A 198 3.59 17.15 -12.05
N THR A 199 3.12 17.46 -13.26
CA THR A 199 1.67 17.52 -13.57
C THR A 199 1.01 16.16 -13.41
N LYS A 200 1.65 15.10 -13.89
CA LYS A 200 1.16 13.73 -13.72
C LYS A 200 1.01 13.34 -12.24
N LEU A 201 2.00 13.68 -11.41
CA LEU A 201 1.93 13.43 -9.96
C LEU A 201 0.78 14.19 -9.29
N ILE A 202 0.52 15.44 -9.69
CA ILE A 202 -0.64 16.22 -9.22
C ILE A 202 -1.95 15.50 -9.60
N GLN A 203 -2.06 15.05 -10.83
CA GLN A 203 -3.22 14.31 -11.34
C GLN A 203 -3.43 12.99 -10.59
N GLU A 204 -2.37 12.21 -10.37
CA GLU A 204 -2.40 10.97 -9.57
C GLU A 204 -2.92 11.24 -8.17
N LYS A 205 -2.47 12.34 -7.55
CA LYS A 205 -2.93 12.73 -6.22
C LYS A 205 -4.41 13.14 -6.21
N LEU A 206 -4.85 13.94 -7.16
CA LEU A 206 -6.28 14.34 -7.29
C LEU A 206 -7.18 13.10 -7.39
N ILE A 207 -6.82 12.14 -8.24
CA ILE A 207 -7.56 10.88 -8.37
C ILE A 207 -7.60 10.14 -7.04
N SER A 208 -6.45 10.05 -6.34
CA SER A 208 -6.34 9.31 -5.08
C SER A 208 -7.19 9.88 -3.95
N ILE A 209 -7.45 11.18 -3.99
CA ILE A 209 -8.31 11.89 -3.01
C ILE A 209 -9.73 12.11 -3.52
N GLY A 210 -10.13 11.41 -4.60
CA GLY A 210 -11.51 11.33 -5.07
C GLY A 210 -11.94 12.35 -6.11
N TYR A 211 -11.02 13.15 -6.68
CA TYR A 211 -11.37 14.11 -7.73
C TYR A 211 -11.24 13.48 -9.12
N ASN A 212 -12.32 13.61 -9.91
CA ASN A 212 -12.35 13.11 -11.29
C ASN A 212 -11.71 14.14 -12.24
N ILE A 213 -10.59 13.78 -12.85
CA ILE A 213 -9.83 14.63 -13.77
C ILE A 213 -10.18 14.40 -15.26
N GLY A 214 -11.24 13.66 -15.53
CA GLY A 214 -11.71 13.38 -16.89
C GLY A 214 -11.17 12.05 -17.45
N GLN A 215 -11.56 11.75 -18.70
CA GLN A 215 -11.33 10.45 -19.34
C GLN A 215 -9.85 10.09 -19.60
N TRP A 216 -8.97 11.08 -19.64
CA TRP A 216 -7.54 10.87 -19.96
C TRP A 216 -6.72 10.48 -18.74
N GLY A 217 -7.31 10.57 -17.53
CA GLY A 217 -6.60 10.22 -16.29
C GLY A 217 -5.33 11.04 -16.07
N ALA A 218 -4.34 10.45 -15.41
CA ALA A 218 -3.06 11.10 -15.11
C ALA A 218 -2.09 11.03 -16.30
N ASP A 219 -2.39 11.79 -17.34
CA ASP A 219 -1.64 11.84 -18.60
C ASP A 219 -0.43 12.79 -18.59
N GLY A 220 -0.27 13.58 -17.52
CA GLY A 220 0.78 14.57 -17.38
C GLY A 220 0.52 15.87 -18.15
N ILE A 221 -0.70 16.10 -18.62
CA ILE A 221 -1.12 17.33 -19.30
C ILE A 221 -2.14 18.07 -18.45
N PHE A 222 -1.82 19.26 -17.96
CA PHE A 222 -2.75 20.08 -17.19
C PHE A 222 -3.83 20.68 -18.11
N GLY A 223 -4.79 19.86 -18.50
CA GLY A 223 -5.92 20.21 -19.35
C GLY A 223 -7.10 20.78 -18.56
N GLN A 224 -8.28 20.86 -19.23
CA GLN A 224 -9.49 21.38 -18.60
C GLN A 224 -9.95 20.49 -17.42
N GLY A 225 -9.94 19.16 -17.56
CA GLY A 225 -10.37 18.24 -16.50
C GLY A 225 -9.52 18.38 -15.22
N THR A 226 -8.21 18.54 -15.37
CA THR A 226 -7.31 18.81 -14.23
C THR A 226 -7.62 20.17 -13.60
N TYR A 227 -7.84 21.20 -14.41
CA TYR A 227 -8.20 22.55 -13.94
C TYR A 227 -9.50 22.52 -13.12
N ASP A 228 -10.56 21.92 -13.66
CA ASP A 228 -11.87 21.83 -12.99
C ASP A 228 -11.78 21.07 -11.67
N SER A 229 -10.95 20.03 -11.62
CA SER A 229 -10.71 19.26 -10.40
C SER A 229 -9.94 20.03 -9.34
N ILE A 230 -8.95 20.84 -9.72
CA ILE A 230 -8.26 21.76 -8.80
C ILE A 230 -9.25 22.80 -8.26
N ILE A 231 -10.06 23.44 -9.10
CA ILE A 231 -11.10 24.39 -8.66
C ILE A 231 -12.03 23.73 -7.64
N ARG A 232 -12.54 22.53 -7.95
CA ARG A 232 -13.42 21.79 -7.02
C ARG A 232 -12.72 21.51 -5.69
N MET A 233 -11.50 20.97 -5.71
CA MET A 233 -10.73 20.67 -4.50
C MET A 233 -10.51 21.95 -3.67
N GLN A 234 -10.09 23.05 -4.31
CA GLN A 234 -9.88 24.33 -3.63
C GLN A 234 -11.15 24.83 -2.96
N SER A 235 -12.30 24.71 -3.64
CA SER A 235 -13.62 25.08 -3.09
C SER A 235 -13.99 24.19 -1.90
N ASP A 236 -13.87 22.86 -2.03
CA ASP A 236 -14.20 21.89 -0.99
C ASP A 236 -13.31 22.08 0.27
N LYS A 237 -12.08 22.54 0.07
CA LYS A 237 -11.11 22.83 1.15
C LYS A 237 -11.12 24.29 1.63
N HIS A 238 -12.09 25.09 1.16
CA HIS A 238 -12.28 26.47 1.56
C HIS A 238 -11.04 27.36 1.39
N ILE A 239 -10.30 27.18 0.30
CA ILE A 239 -9.21 28.07 -0.14
C ILE A 239 -9.59 28.78 -1.45
N GLY A 240 -8.84 29.80 -1.83
CA GLY A 240 -9.08 30.53 -3.08
C GLY A 240 -9.11 29.58 -4.28
N ALA A 241 -10.24 29.51 -4.98
CA ALA A 241 -10.45 28.59 -6.10
C ALA A 241 -10.04 29.27 -7.42
N ASP A 242 -8.73 29.28 -7.69
CA ASP A 242 -8.11 29.90 -8.87
C ASP A 242 -7.65 28.90 -9.94
N GLY A 243 -7.72 27.61 -9.65
CA GLY A 243 -7.29 26.54 -10.54
C GLY A 243 -5.77 26.43 -10.68
N ILE A 244 -5.02 27.09 -9.81
CA ILE A 244 -3.56 27.07 -9.79
C ILE A 244 -3.06 26.22 -8.60
N VAL A 245 -2.11 25.34 -8.85
CA VAL A 245 -1.43 24.60 -7.77
C VAL A 245 -0.33 25.51 -7.23
N GLY A 246 -0.70 26.40 -6.32
CA GLY A 246 0.18 27.28 -5.56
C GLY A 246 0.42 26.75 -4.13
N PRO A 247 1.07 27.52 -3.25
CA PRO A 247 1.48 27.08 -1.91
C PRO A 247 0.35 26.46 -1.07
N ASN A 248 -0.83 27.08 -1.06
CA ASN A 248 -2.00 26.55 -0.32
C ASN A 248 -2.52 25.25 -0.92
N THR A 249 -2.57 25.15 -2.24
CA THR A 249 -2.99 23.96 -2.96
C THR A 249 -1.99 22.81 -2.75
N TRP A 250 -0.69 23.09 -2.85
CA TRP A 250 0.35 22.11 -2.53
C TRP A 250 0.20 21.59 -1.10
N ARG A 251 0.00 22.47 -0.11
CA ARG A 251 -0.20 22.04 1.28
C ARG A 251 -1.33 21.04 1.40
N ILE A 252 -2.46 21.27 0.74
CA ILE A 252 -3.58 20.33 0.74
C ILE A 252 -3.18 19.01 0.07
N LEU A 253 -2.58 19.04 -1.11
CA LEU A 253 -2.15 17.82 -1.80
C LEU A 253 -1.17 16.99 -0.98
N PHE A 254 -0.27 17.61 -0.22
CA PHE A 254 0.71 16.91 0.61
C PHE A 254 0.12 16.35 1.91
N THR A 255 -0.96 16.94 2.43
CA THR A 255 -1.54 16.59 3.75
C THR A 255 -2.87 15.82 3.66
N SER A 256 -3.36 15.55 2.47
CA SER A 256 -4.62 14.81 2.21
C SER A 256 -4.41 13.31 2.17
#